data_1759a5bcaeb9894cef08cbec29f5c4aa
#
_entry.id   1759a5bcaeb9894cef08cbec29f5c4aa
#
_cell.length_a   1.000
_cell.length_b   1.000
_cell.length_c   1.000
_cell.angle_alpha   90.00
_cell.angle_beta   90.00
_cell.angle_gamma   90.00
#
_symmetry.space_group_name_H-M   'P 1'
#
loop_
_entity.id
_entity.type
_entity.pdbx_description
1 polymer ?
#
loop_
_entity_poly.entity_id
_entity_poly.type
_entity_poly.pdbx_seq_one_letter_code
_entity_poly.pdbx_strand_id
1 'polypeptide(L)'
;MDDTDMISGKENGMTRLEGQNSIKLFEDKRVRSVWDEKEEKWWFSVVDVVEVLTESAKPRDYWYRLKKRCSEEEKVELSTLCRQLKMVSSDGKKYQTDAADVEGILRIIESIPSPKAEPFKRWLAKVGRERIAEISNPELAMRRMRHLYRQKGYPESWIEQRERGIATRQRLTSEWDKRGAEKNRDYAILTNEIYEAGFGLKAKEYKEYKGLTKTQNLRDSMSNMELALTNLGETTAAELHQKNDSFGMQELKSDVRDAGKVTKKAREEAEALLGEPVVTKR
;
A
#
# COMPACT_ATOMS: atom_id res chain seq x y z
N MET A 1 40.63 12.28 -19.26
CA MET A 1 39.59 12.52 -20.23
C MET A 1 38.34 11.92 -19.62
N ASP A 2 37.53 12.86 -19.14
CA ASP A 2 36.36 12.61 -18.30
C ASP A 2 35.22 11.99 -19.10
N ASP A 3 34.71 10.87 -18.61
CA ASP A 3 33.40 10.31 -18.97
C ASP A 3 32.42 10.58 -17.82
N THR A 4 32.18 11.88 -17.59
CA THR A 4 31.18 12.34 -16.62
C THR A 4 30.18 13.26 -17.34
N ASP A 5 29.42 12.70 -18.28
CA ASP A 5 28.25 13.41 -18.82
C ASP A 5 27.42 12.45 -19.65
N MET A 6 26.47 11.76 -19.02
CA MET A 6 25.20 11.34 -19.60
C MET A 6 24.31 10.56 -18.61
N ILE A 7 24.00 11.14 -17.47
CA ILE A 7 22.81 10.75 -16.69
C ILE A 7 22.13 12.03 -16.20
N SER A 8 21.70 12.84 -17.14
CA SER A 8 20.73 13.91 -16.90
C SER A 8 19.57 13.66 -17.84
N GLY A 9 18.48 13.07 -17.34
CA GLY A 9 17.30 12.98 -18.14
C GLY A 9 16.27 11.98 -17.61
N LYS A 10 15.31 12.52 -16.87
CA LYS A 10 14.00 11.93 -16.53
C LYS A 10 13.88 11.16 -15.21
N GLU A 11 14.11 11.82 -14.12
CA GLU A 11 13.21 11.75 -12.98
C GLU A 11 11.83 12.25 -13.43
N ASN A 12 10.93 11.35 -13.78
CA ASN A 12 9.48 11.62 -13.82
C ASN A 12 8.77 10.27 -14.00
N GLY A 13 8.25 9.71 -12.93
CA GLY A 13 7.41 8.53 -13.07
C GLY A 13 6.88 7.90 -11.81
N MET A 14 7.16 8.45 -10.63
CA MET A 14 6.55 7.93 -9.40
C MET A 14 5.93 9.03 -8.55
N THR A 15 5.33 10.00 -9.23
CA THR A 15 4.59 11.06 -8.58
C THR A 15 3.10 10.89 -8.83
N ARG A 16 2.35 10.71 -7.73
CA ARG A 16 0.91 10.87 -7.61
C ARG A 16 0.02 9.84 -8.31
N LEU A 17 -0.41 8.88 -7.51
CA LEU A 17 -1.75 8.32 -7.61
C LEU A 17 -2.77 9.42 -7.25
N GLU A 18 -2.82 10.46 -8.04
CA GLU A 18 -3.95 11.39 -8.06
C GLU A 18 -5.02 10.80 -8.97
N GLY A 19 -6.12 10.45 -8.39
CA GLY A 19 -7.50 10.44 -8.86
C GLY A 19 -7.82 10.31 -10.34
N GLN A 20 -7.04 9.62 -11.18
CA GLN A 20 -7.38 9.31 -12.57
C GLN A 20 -6.79 7.96 -13.01
N ASN A 21 -7.59 6.97 -12.95
CA ASN A 21 -7.84 5.79 -13.80
C ASN A 21 -6.73 5.32 -14.78
N SER A 22 -5.44 5.28 -14.43
CA SER A 22 -4.49 4.59 -15.29
C SER A 22 -3.22 4.15 -14.56
N ILE A 23 -2.97 2.86 -14.56
CA ILE A 23 -1.65 2.31 -14.21
C ILE A 23 -0.87 2.15 -15.51
N LYS A 24 0.34 2.73 -15.57
CA LYS A 24 1.31 2.44 -16.63
C LYS A 24 1.84 1.02 -16.41
N LEU A 25 1.38 0.07 -17.23
CA LEU A 25 1.86 -1.30 -17.14
C LEU A 25 3.08 -1.56 -18.03
N PHE A 26 3.20 -0.86 -19.17
CA PHE A 26 4.35 -0.96 -20.08
C PHE A 26 4.46 0.28 -20.98
N GLU A 27 5.66 0.81 -21.18
CA GLU A 27 6.05 1.78 -22.21
C GLU A 27 5.06 2.92 -22.48
N ASP A 28 4.66 3.68 -21.48
CA ASP A 28 3.78 4.86 -21.60
C ASP A 28 2.35 4.62 -22.14
N LYS A 29 1.96 3.40 -22.46
CA LYS A 29 0.59 3.08 -22.86
C LYS A 29 -0.32 2.99 -21.64
N ARG A 30 -1.47 3.66 -21.71
CA ARG A 30 -2.45 3.70 -20.62
C ARG A 30 -3.38 2.48 -20.66
N VAL A 31 -3.48 1.78 -19.54
CA VAL A 31 -4.49 0.75 -19.29
C VAL A 31 -5.60 1.37 -18.47
N ARG A 32 -6.83 1.32 -18.98
CA ARG A 32 -7.99 1.81 -18.22
C ARG A 32 -8.20 0.97 -16.98
N SER A 33 -8.50 1.63 -15.85
CA SER A 33 -8.76 0.96 -14.59
C SER A 33 -9.91 1.63 -13.83
N VAL A 34 -10.53 0.89 -12.93
CA VAL A 34 -11.61 1.35 -12.04
C VAL A 34 -11.32 0.84 -10.64
N TRP A 35 -11.47 1.72 -9.65
CA TRP A 35 -11.40 1.35 -8.24
C TRP A 35 -12.78 0.92 -7.75
N ASP A 36 -12.87 -0.26 -7.14
CA ASP A 36 -14.06 -0.74 -6.44
C ASP A 36 -13.92 -0.45 -4.94
N GLU A 37 -14.71 0.50 -4.44
CA GLU A 37 -14.65 0.90 -3.02
C GLU A 37 -15.16 -0.17 -2.06
N LYS A 38 -16.01 -1.10 -2.51
CA LYS A 38 -16.57 -2.16 -1.66
C LYS A 38 -15.60 -3.31 -1.46
N GLU A 39 -14.91 -3.68 -2.54
CA GLU A 39 -13.93 -4.76 -2.52
C GLU A 39 -12.51 -4.27 -2.24
N GLU A 40 -12.31 -2.93 -2.20
CA GLU A 40 -10.99 -2.28 -2.06
C GLU A 40 -9.96 -2.81 -3.08
N LYS A 41 -10.41 -2.97 -4.34
CA LYS A 41 -9.63 -3.54 -5.44
C LYS A 41 -9.64 -2.67 -6.68
N TRP A 42 -8.52 -2.71 -7.41
CA TRP A 42 -8.42 -2.18 -8.77
C TRP A 42 -8.84 -3.22 -9.79
N TRP A 43 -9.63 -2.80 -10.75
CA TRP A 43 -10.05 -3.58 -11.93
C TRP A 43 -9.49 -2.94 -13.19
N PHE A 44 -8.82 -3.74 -14.01
CA PHE A 44 -8.11 -3.30 -15.21
C PHE A 44 -8.78 -3.84 -16.47
N SER A 45 -8.82 -3.01 -17.54
CA SER A 45 -9.32 -3.43 -18.84
C SER A 45 -8.42 -4.50 -19.45
N VAL A 46 -8.94 -5.71 -19.64
CA VAL A 46 -8.19 -6.82 -20.23
C VAL A 46 -7.80 -6.52 -21.68
N VAL A 47 -8.69 -5.88 -22.43
CA VAL A 47 -8.43 -5.54 -23.84
C VAL A 47 -7.27 -4.56 -23.97
N ASP A 48 -7.14 -3.59 -23.05
CA ASP A 48 -6.04 -2.63 -23.07
C ASP A 48 -4.70 -3.32 -22.71
N VAL A 49 -4.72 -4.25 -21.76
CA VAL A 49 -3.53 -5.06 -21.42
C VAL A 49 -3.09 -5.91 -22.63
N VAL A 50 -4.04 -6.56 -23.29
CA VAL A 50 -3.76 -7.33 -24.51
C VAL A 50 -3.19 -6.44 -25.60
N GLU A 51 -3.74 -5.24 -25.81
CA GLU A 51 -3.24 -4.28 -26.80
C GLU A 51 -1.78 -3.90 -26.52
N VAL A 52 -1.46 -3.57 -25.28
CA VAL A 52 -0.10 -3.20 -24.86
C VAL A 52 0.89 -4.34 -25.09
N LEU A 53 0.51 -5.57 -24.74
CA LEU A 53 1.41 -6.73 -24.75
C LEU A 53 1.50 -7.45 -26.09
N THR A 54 0.60 -7.16 -27.04
CA THR A 54 0.58 -7.86 -28.33
C THR A 54 0.75 -6.94 -29.51
N GLU A 55 0.55 -5.61 -29.33
CA GLU A 55 0.45 -4.62 -30.42
C GLU A 55 -0.55 -5.02 -31.51
N SER A 56 -1.55 -5.80 -31.13
CA SER A 56 -2.57 -6.24 -32.07
C SER A 56 -3.43 -5.06 -32.54
N ALA A 57 -3.59 -4.91 -33.82
CA ALA A 57 -4.52 -3.95 -34.40
C ALA A 57 -6.00 -4.23 -34.04
N LYS A 58 -6.28 -5.45 -33.54
CA LYS A 58 -7.61 -5.90 -33.14
C LYS A 58 -7.54 -6.59 -31.74
N PRO A 59 -7.30 -5.86 -30.67
CA PRO A 59 -7.09 -6.46 -29.34
C PRO A 59 -8.32 -7.21 -28.81
N ARG A 60 -9.54 -6.80 -29.17
CA ARG A 60 -10.78 -7.52 -28.82
C ARG A 60 -10.86 -8.90 -29.48
N ASP A 61 -10.52 -9.00 -30.77
CA ASP A 61 -10.50 -10.27 -31.49
C ASP A 61 -9.38 -11.18 -30.98
N TYR A 62 -8.25 -10.59 -30.61
CA TYR A 62 -7.16 -11.33 -29.97
C TYR A 62 -7.60 -11.92 -28.64
N TRP A 63 -8.23 -11.13 -27.78
CA TRP A 63 -8.75 -11.57 -26.49
C TRP A 63 -9.79 -12.70 -26.63
N TYR A 64 -10.70 -12.56 -27.59
CA TYR A 64 -11.67 -13.62 -27.87
C TYR A 64 -10.99 -14.94 -28.25
N ARG A 65 -10.01 -14.90 -29.16
CA ARG A 65 -9.26 -16.10 -29.58
C ARG A 65 -8.42 -16.67 -28.44
N LEU A 66 -7.83 -15.84 -27.62
CA LEU A 66 -7.06 -16.26 -26.45
C LEU A 66 -7.95 -17.04 -25.46
N LYS A 67 -9.12 -16.52 -25.12
CA LYS A 67 -10.10 -17.21 -24.27
C LYS A 67 -10.47 -18.58 -24.84
N LYS A 68 -10.80 -18.61 -26.12
CA LYS A 68 -11.17 -19.85 -26.80
C LYS A 68 -10.05 -20.89 -26.76
N ARG A 69 -8.84 -20.49 -27.12
CA ARG A 69 -7.68 -21.39 -27.09
C ARG A 69 -7.41 -21.94 -25.69
N CYS A 70 -7.37 -21.09 -24.65
CA CYS A 70 -7.12 -21.52 -23.28
C CYS A 70 -8.21 -22.48 -22.78
N SER A 71 -9.47 -22.25 -23.13
CA SER A 71 -10.57 -23.15 -22.78
C SER A 71 -10.45 -24.52 -23.49
N GLU A 72 -10.16 -24.52 -24.79
CA GLU A 72 -10.12 -25.75 -25.58
C GLU A 72 -8.84 -26.58 -25.35
N GLU A 73 -7.67 -25.94 -25.33
CA GLU A 73 -6.37 -26.60 -25.27
C GLU A 73 -5.86 -26.77 -23.83
N GLU A 74 -5.92 -25.71 -23.02
CA GLU A 74 -5.35 -25.66 -21.68
C GLU A 74 -6.37 -26.03 -20.56
N LYS A 75 -7.67 -26.13 -20.91
CA LYS A 75 -8.79 -26.33 -19.96
C LYS A 75 -8.88 -25.24 -18.90
N VAL A 76 -8.48 -24.01 -19.26
CA VAL A 76 -8.49 -22.83 -18.39
C VAL A 76 -9.51 -21.81 -18.89
N GLU A 77 -10.51 -21.54 -18.08
CA GLU A 77 -11.57 -20.58 -18.36
C GLU A 77 -11.16 -19.17 -17.93
N LEU A 78 -10.43 -18.43 -18.78
CA LEU A 78 -10.00 -17.06 -18.48
C LEU A 78 -11.17 -16.09 -18.26
N SER A 79 -12.35 -16.40 -18.79
CA SER A 79 -13.56 -15.61 -18.58
C SER A 79 -14.00 -15.53 -17.12
N THR A 80 -13.71 -16.55 -16.31
CA THR A 80 -14.04 -16.58 -14.88
C THR A 80 -13.25 -15.58 -14.06
N LEU A 81 -12.10 -15.14 -14.57
CA LEU A 81 -11.25 -14.11 -13.95
C LEU A 81 -11.77 -12.69 -14.25
N CYS A 82 -12.78 -12.57 -15.11
CA CYS A 82 -13.23 -11.29 -15.62
C CYS A 82 -14.61 -10.91 -15.09
N ARG A 83 -14.78 -9.60 -14.89
CA ARG A 83 -16.07 -8.96 -14.61
C ARG A 83 -16.36 -7.95 -15.72
N GLN A 84 -17.63 -7.80 -16.10
CA GLN A 84 -18.06 -6.78 -17.05
C GLN A 84 -18.22 -5.43 -16.35
N LEU A 85 -17.38 -4.46 -16.68
CA LEU A 85 -17.46 -3.11 -16.14
C LEU A 85 -17.63 -2.06 -17.24
N LYS A 86 -18.40 -1.01 -16.96
CA LYS A 86 -18.54 0.14 -17.84
C LYS A 86 -17.32 1.03 -17.75
N MET A 87 -16.49 1.05 -18.79
CA MET A 87 -15.29 1.89 -18.88
C MET A 87 -15.40 2.92 -20.01
N VAL A 88 -14.84 4.11 -19.79
CA VAL A 88 -14.81 5.18 -20.78
C VAL A 88 -13.85 4.80 -21.88
N SER A 89 -14.28 4.90 -23.15
CA SER A 89 -13.48 4.67 -24.35
C SER A 89 -12.89 5.99 -24.87
N SER A 90 -12.02 5.90 -25.90
CA SER A 90 -11.39 7.07 -26.54
C SER A 90 -12.39 8.06 -27.16
N ASP A 91 -13.60 7.59 -27.50
CA ASP A 91 -14.71 8.41 -28.00
C ASP A 91 -15.53 9.11 -26.89
N GLY A 92 -15.12 8.97 -25.63
CA GLY A 92 -15.80 9.54 -24.45
C GLY A 92 -17.04 8.75 -23.99
N LYS A 93 -17.46 7.70 -24.71
CA LYS A 93 -18.61 6.88 -24.33
C LYS A 93 -18.19 5.73 -23.40
N LYS A 94 -19.14 5.25 -22.61
CA LYS A 94 -18.93 4.11 -21.71
C LYS A 94 -19.39 2.81 -22.34
N TYR A 95 -18.48 1.84 -22.46
CA TYR A 95 -18.76 0.50 -22.99
C TYR A 95 -18.49 -0.58 -21.94
N GLN A 96 -19.28 -1.66 -22.02
CA GLN A 96 -18.99 -2.88 -21.26
C GLN A 96 -17.65 -3.45 -21.73
N THR A 97 -16.78 -3.70 -20.76
CA THR A 97 -15.40 -4.13 -20.99
C THR A 97 -15.05 -5.24 -20.02
N ASP A 98 -14.44 -6.33 -20.51
CA ASP A 98 -13.88 -7.35 -19.65
C ASP A 98 -12.79 -6.71 -18.80
N ALA A 99 -12.96 -6.75 -17.50
CA ALA A 99 -12.01 -6.25 -16.52
C ALA A 99 -11.63 -7.36 -15.53
N ALA A 100 -10.38 -7.41 -15.15
CA ALA A 100 -9.88 -8.34 -14.14
C ALA A 100 -9.12 -7.57 -13.05
N ASP A 101 -9.09 -8.12 -11.85
CA ASP A 101 -8.25 -7.61 -10.78
C ASP A 101 -6.76 -7.93 -11.03
N VAL A 102 -5.88 -7.55 -10.10
CA VAL A 102 -4.43 -7.75 -10.28
C VAL A 102 -4.10 -9.22 -10.50
N GLU A 103 -4.68 -10.14 -9.73
CA GLU A 103 -4.43 -11.57 -9.84
C GLU A 103 -4.90 -12.11 -11.20
N GLY A 104 -6.11 -11.75 -11.62
CA GLY A 104 -6.66 -12.12 -12.92
C GLY A 104 -5.83 -11.59 -14.08
N ILE A 105 -5.36 -10.33 -14.01
CA ILE A 105 -4.48 -9.74 -15.02
C ILE A 105 -3.15 -10.49 -15.11
N LEU A 106 -2.52 -10.80 -13.98
CA LEU A 106 -1.27 -11.56 -13.96
C LEU A 106 -1.45 -12.92 -14.63
N ARG A 107 -2.52 -13.64 -14.30
CA ARG A 107 -2.83 -14.95 -14.90
C ARG A 107 -3.12 -14.86 -16.40
N ILE A 108 -3.84 -13.82 -16.85
CA ILE A 108 -4.11 -13.59 -18.27
C ILE A 108 -2.81 -13.32 -19.04
N ILE A 109 -1.90 -12.51 -18.49
CA ILE A 109 -0.61 -12.19 -19.11
C ILE A 109 0.25 -13.44 -19.33
N GLU A 110 0.25 -14.39 -18.40
CA GLU A 110 0.95 -15.67 -18.56
C GLU A 110 0.47 -16.45 -19.77
N SER A 111 -0.82 -16.36 -20.11
CA SER A 111 -1.42 -17.05 -21.25
C SER A 111 -1.18 -16.34 -22.59
N ILE A 112 -0.64 -15.12 -22.61
CA ILE A 112 -0.37 -14.38 -23.85
C ILE A 112 0.94 -14.87 -24.50
N PRO A 113 0.91 -15.53 -25.68
CA PRO A 113 2.12 -15.98 -26.38
C PRO A 113 2.73 -14.85 -27.22
N SER A 114 3.18 -13.80 -26.55
CA SER A 114 3.82 -12.66 -27.23
C SER A 114 5.23 -12.43 -26.68
N PRO A 115 6.21 -12.15 -27.55
CA PRO A 115 7.54 -11.74 -27.12
C PRO A 115 7.52 -10.50 -26.20
N LYS A 116 6.56 -9.61 -26.36
CA LYS A 116 6.38 -8.44 -25.49
C LYS A 116 5.88 -8.76 -24.09
N ALA A 117 5.22 -9.90 -23.90
CA ALA A 117 4.83 -10.39 -22.58
C ALA A 117 6.00 -11.08 -21.83
N GLU A 118 7.05 -11.49 -22.55
CA GLU A 118 8.16 -12.23 -21.98
C GLU A 118 8.93 -11.50 -20.85
N PRO A 119 9.26 -10.20 -20.97
CA PRO A 119 9.90 -9.46 -19.88
C PRO A 119 9.06 -9.47 -18.60
N PHE A 120 7.73 -9.37 -18.74
CA PHE A 120 6.81 -9.42 -17.63
C PHE A 120 6.76 -10.82 -16.99
N LYS A 121 6.69 -11.88 -17.80
CA LYS A 121 6.71 -13.27 -17.30
C LYS A 121 8.01 -13.57 -16.54
N ARG A 122 9.15 -13.09 -17.02
CA ARG A 122 10.44 -13.20 -16.31
C ARG A 122 10.44 -12.42 -15.00
N TRP A 123 9.86 -11.22 -15.00
CA TRP A 123 9.72 -10.43 -13.76
C TRP A 123 8.85 -11.18 -12.75
N LEU A 124 7.71 -11.75 -13.16
CA LEU A 124 6.83 -12.51 -12.28
C LEU A 124 7.52 -13.76 -11.71
N ALA A 125 8.26 -14.51 -12.55
CA ALA A 125 9.07 -15.64 -12.11
C ALA A 125 10.14 -15.22 -11.09
N LYS A 126 10.78 -14.05 -11.28
CA LYS A 126 11.73 -13.48 -10.32
C LYS A 126 11.05 -13.16 -8.99
N VAL A 127 9.88 -12.50 -9.02
CA VAL A 127 9.09 -12.18 -7.81
C VAL A 127 8.69 -13.45 -7.07
N GLY A 128 8.22 -14.47 -7.79
CA GLY A 128 7.88 -15.76 -7.21
C GLY A 128 9.07 -16.43 -6.52
N ARG A 129 10.24 -16.46 -7.18
CA ARG A 129 11.48 -16.98 -6.60
C ARG A 129 11.90 -16.21 -5.35
N GLU A 130 11.83 -14.88 -5.38
CA GLU A 130 12.15 -14.03 -4.23
C GLU A 130 11.22 -14.33 -3.06
N ARG A 131 9.91 -14.49 -3.32
CA ARG A 131 8.94 -14.86 -2.29
C ARG A 131 9.21 -16.23 -1.68
N ILE A 132 9.55 -17.23 -2.49
CA ILE A 132 9.93 -18.57 -1.99
C ILE A 132 11.19 -18.47 -1.12
N ALA A 133 12.20 -17.68 -1.53
CA ALA A 133 13.40 -17.47 -0.74
C ALA A 133 13.09 -16.78 0.61
N GLU A 134 12.16 -15.85 0.66
CA GLU A 134 11.72 -15.18 1.90
C GLU A 134 11.04 -16.15 2.89
N ILE A 135 10.36 -17.20 2.40
CA ILE A 135 9.77 -18.23 3.27
C ILE A 135 10.90 -19.00 4.00
N SER A 136 12.00 -19.29 3.31
CA SER A 136 13.16 -19.98 3.88
C SER A 136 14.03 -19.07 4.73
N ASN A 137 14.09 -17.78 4.39
CA ASN A 137 14.87 -16.76 5.11
C ASN A 137 14.08 -15.44 5.22
N PRO A 138 13.28 -15.26 6.29
CA PRO A 138 12.44 -14.07 6.50
C PRO A 138 13.20 -12.74 6.53
N GLU A 139 14.49 -12.75 6.83
CA GLU A 139 15.31 -11.52 6.81
C GLU A 139 15.39 -10.89 5.41
N LEU A 140 15.23 -11.69 4.35
CA LEU A 140 15.20 -11.17 2.97
C LEU A 140 14.02 -10.22 2.75
N ALA A 141 12.86 -10.50 3.34
CA ALA A 141 11.70 -9.61 3.28
C ALA A 141 11.99 -8.27 3.98
N MET A 142 12.68 -8.28 5.12
CA MET A 142 13.10 -7.05 5.82
C MET A 142 14.10 -6.24 4.98
N ARG A 143 15.10 -6.91 4.37
CA ARG A 143 16.06 -6.25 3.46
C ARG A 143 15.35 -5.62 2.26
N ARG A 144 14.37 -6.30 1.66
CA ARG A 144 13.56 -5.76 0.57
C ARG A 144 12.74 -4.55 1.01
N MET A 145 12.13 -4.59 2.18
CA MET A 145 11.41 -3.44 2.75
C MET A 145 12.33 -2.23 2.93
N ARG A 146 13.53 -2.40 3.53
CA ARG A 146 14.53 -1.34 3.66
C ARG A 146 14.94 -0.76 2.31
N HIS A 147 15.19 -1.63 1.32
CA HIS A 147 15.54 -1.21 -0.02
C HIS A 147 14.45 -0.34 -0.66
N LEU A 148 13.18 -0.73 -0.54
CA LEU A 148 12.05 0.04 -1.06
C LEU A 148 11.92 1.42 -0.40
N TYR A 149 12.14 1.53 0.91
CA TYR A 149 12.14 2.84 1.58
C TYR A 149 13.33 3.71 1.15
N ARG A 150 14.53 3.14 0.96
CA ARG A 150 15.68 3.87 0.38
C ARG A 150 15.37 4.40 -1.02
N GLN A 151 14.77 3.59 -1.88
CA GLN A 151 14.34 4.03 -3.22
C GLN A 151 13.32 5.17 -3.18
N LYS A 152 12.49 5.23 -2.13
CA LYS A 152 11.56 6.34 -1.88
C LYS A 152 12.24 7.58 -1.26
N GLY A 153 13.54 7.55 -1.02
CA GLY A 153 14.32 8.66 -0.48
C GLY A 153 14.29 8.80 1.04
N TYR A 154 13.82 7.81 1.79
CA TYR A 154 13.84 7.88 3.25
C TYR A 154 15.24 7.61 3.81
N PRO A 155 15.73 8.43 4.78
CA PRO A 155 17.02 8.22 5.43
C PRO A 155 17.02 6.98 6.35
N GLU A 156 18.19 6.39 6.58
CA GLU A 156 18.33 5.16 7.40
C GLU A 156 17.74 5.31 8.80
N SER A 157 17.98 6.44 9.46
CA SER A 157 17.42 6.71 10.80
C SER A 157 15.89 6.66 10.83
N TRP A 158 15.24 7.12 9.75
CA TRP A 158 13.79 7.04 9.60
C TRP A 158 13.34 5.58 9.36
N ILE A 159 14.07 4.85 8.52
CA ILE A 159 13.77 3.43 8.22
C ILE A 159 13.84 2.59 9.49
N GLU A 160 14.88 2.76 10.30
CA GLU A 160 15.03 2.07 11.59
C GLU A 160 13.89 2.42 12.56
N GLN A 161 13.51 3.69 12.65
CA GLN A 161 12.40 4.11 13.49
C GLN A 161 11.07 3.53 13.01
N ARG A 162 10.88 3.45 11.69
CA ARG A 162 9.69 2.84 11.08
C ARG A 162 9.60 1.34 11.35
N GLU A 163 10.72 0.61 11.29
CA GLU A 163 10.79 -0.82 11.62
C GLU A 163 10.43 -1.08 13.09
N ARG A 164 10.98 -0.30 14.01
CA ARG A 164 10.61 -0.36 15.44
C ARG A 164 9.12 -0.15 15.63
N GLY A 165 8.54 0.84 14.94
CA GLY A 165 7.12 1.13 14.98
C GLY A 165 6.22 0.01 14.45
N ILE A 166 6.68 -0.77 13.47
CA ILE A 166 5.95 -1.96 13.00
C ILE A 166 5.88 -3.01 14.11
N ALA A 167 7.01 -3.31 14.76
CA ALA A 167 7.06 -4.29 15.85
C ALA A 167 6.22 -3.84 17.06
N THR A 168 6.34 -2.56 17.45
CA THR A 168 5.55 -1.97 18.55
C THR A 168 4.04 -2.08 18.26
N ARG A 169 3.63 -1.75 17.03
CA ARG A 169 2.22 -1.86 16.61
C ARG A 169 1.72 -3.28 16.64
N GLN A 170 2.50 -4.24 16.18
CA GLN A 170 2.14 -5.66 16.20
C GLN A 170 1.94 -6.15 17.64
N ARG A 171 2.84 -5.77 18.56
CA ARG A 171 2.72 -6.08 19.98
C ARG A 171 1.41 -5.51 20.56
N LEU A 172 1.13 -4.24 20.36
CA LEU A 172 -0.08 -3.58 20.87
C LEU A 172 -1.36 -4.23 20.30
N THR A 173 -1.42 -4.49 19.00
CA THR A 173 -2.58 -5.13 18.41
C THR A 173 -2.77 -6.58 18.87
N SER A 174 -1.68 -7.29 19.18
CA SER A 174 -1.74 -8.62 19.80
C SER A 174 -2.31 -8.57 21.23
N GLU A 175 -1.98 -7.54 21.99
CA GLU A 175 -2.58 -7.32 23.31
C GLU A 175 -4.08 -7.01 23.19
N TRP A 176 -4.49 -6.19 22.24
CA TRP A 176 -5.91 -5.91 21.99
C TRP A 176 -6.71 -7.16 21.64
N ASP A 177 -6.16 -8.03 20.78
CA ASP A 177 -6.78 -9.30 20.38
C ASP A 177 -7.01 -10.23 21.59
N LYS A 178 -5.99 -10.39 22.44
CA LYS A 178 -6.07 -11.19 23.68
C LYS A 178 -7.07 -10.64 24.71
N ARG A 179 -7.32 -9.33 24.68
CA ARG A 179 -8.13 -8.59 25.65
C ARG A 179 -9.53 -8.24 25.17
N GLY A 180 -10.01 -8.93 24.13
CA GLY A 180 -11.38 -8.89 23.66
C GLY A 180 -11.76 -7.71 22.76
N ALA A 181 -10.79 -7.00 22.16
CA ALA A 181 -11.06 -5.98 21.16
C ALA A 181 -11.34 -6.64 19.80
N GLU A 182 -12.41 -6.22 19.12
CA GLU A 182 -12.73 -6.66 17.76
C GLU A 182 -11.80 -6.02 16.72
N LYS A 183 -11.22 -6.86 15.86
CA LYS A 183 -10.37 -6.39 14.76
C LYS A 183 -11.11 -5.38 13.89
N ASN A 184 -10.37 -4.48 13.28
CA ASN A 184 -10.82 -3.37 12.44
C ASN A 184 -11.55 -2.27 13.21
N ARG A 185 -12.75 -2.50 13.75
CA ARG A 185 -13.57 -1.47 14.39
C ARG A 185 -12.93 -0.94 15.68
N ASP A 186 -12.65 -1.83 16.62
CA ASP A 186 -12.13 -1.42 17.93
C ASP A 186 -10.67 -0.97 17.84
N TYR A 187 -9.88 -1.58 16.97
CA TYR A 187 -8.50 -1.16 16.70
C TYR A 187 -8.44 0.27 16.12
N ALA A 188 -9.39 0.63 15.24
CA ALA A 188 -9.49 1.99 14.74
C ALA A 188 -9.86 3.00 15.84
N ILE A 189 -10.78 2.62 16.72
CA ILE A 189 -11.20 3.45 17.85
C ILE A 189 -10.02 3.66 18.82
N LEU A 190 -9.37 2.60 19.28
CA LEU A 190 -8.24 2.66 20.21
C LEU A 190 -7.06 3.45 19.62
N THR A 191 -6.79 3.28 18.31
CA THR A 191 -5.76 4.06 17.62
C THR A 191 -6.10 5.55 17.59
N ASN A 192 -7.36 5.90 17.33
CA ASN A 192 -7.80 7.29 17.34
C ASN A 192 -7.69 7.91 18.74
N GLU A 193 -8.01 7.17 19.80
CA GLU A 193 -7.85 7.64 21.19
C GLU A 193 -6.38 7.97 21.50
N ILE A 194 -5.41 7.12 21.08
CA ILE A 194 -3.97 7.39 21.24
C ILE A 194 -3.59 8.67 20.49
N TYR A 195 -3.99 8.79 19.23
CA TYR A 195 -3.62 9.93 18.41
C TYR A 195 -4.28 11.22 18.88
N GLU A 196 -5.56 11.20 19.23
CA GLU A 196 -6.28 12.36 19.74
C GLU A 196 -5.69 12.85 21.08
N ALA A 197 -5.40 11.94 22.00
CA ALA A 197 -4.80 12.28 23.29
C ALA A 197 -3.34 12.75 23.15
N GLY A 198 -2.54 12.17 22.22
CA GLY A 198 -1.13 12.49 22.05
C GLY A 198 -0.85 13.68 21.14
N PHE A 199 -1.57 13.77 20.03
CA PHE A 199 -1.32 14.75 18.96
C PHE A 199 -2.45 15.76 18.79
N GLY A 200 -3.60 15.57 19.46
CA GLY A 200 -4.80 16.42 19.30
C GLY A 200 -5.55 16.20 17.99
N LEU A 201 -5.25 15.14 17.24
CA LEU A 201 -5.82 14.83 15.94
C LEU A 201 -6.19 13.36 15.85
N LYS A 202 -7.36 13.03 15.33
CA LYS A 202 -7.69 11.65 14.95
C LYS A 202 -6.94 11.26 13.68
N ALA A 203 -6.79 9.98 13.42
CA ALA A 203 -6.02 9.47 12.28
C ALA A 203 -6.47 10.07 10.93
N LYS A 204 -7.78 10.31 10.75
CA LYS A 204 -8.33 10.94 9.55
C LYS A 204 -7.92 12.40 9.44
N GLU A 205 -8.09 13.18 10.52
CA GLU A 205 -7.72 14.59 10.58
C GLU A 205 -6.21 14.78 10.39
N TYR A 206 -5.42 13.86 10.94
CA TYR A 206 -3.97 13.87 10.77
C TYR A 206 -3.56 13.61 9.32
N LYS A 207 -4.23 12.67 8.63
CA LYS A 207 -4.05 12.47 7.18
C LYS A 207 -4.39 13.73 6.39
N GLU A 208 -5.52 14.36 6.68
CA GLU A 208 -5.98 15.59 6.05
C GLU A 208 -4.98 16.75 6.29
N TYR A 209 -4.49 16.89 7.53
CA TYR A 209 -3.47 17.88 7.87
C TYR A 209 -2.18 17.72 7.04
N LYS A 210 -1.77 16.46 6.79
CA LYS A 210 -0.59 16.13 5.96
C LYS A 210 -0.89 16.09 4.45
N GLY A 211 -2.11 16.41 4.02
CA GLY A 211 -2.51 16.37 2.60
C GLY A 211 -2.54 14.98 1.99
N LEU A 212 -2.81 13.95 2.79
CA LEU A 212 -2.82 12.55 2.37
C LEU A 212 -4.21 12.10 1.90
N THR A 213 -4.24 11.21 0.91
CA THR A 213 -5.46 10.50 0.50
C THR A 213 -5.85 9.42 1.52
N LYS A 214 -7.08 8.91 1.41
CA LYS A 214 -7.58 7.84 2.30
C LYS A 214 -6.70 6.58 2.26
N THR A 215 -6.16 6.23 1.10
CA THR A 215 -5.37 5.02 0.87
C THR A 215 -3.90 5.13 1.30
N GLN A 216 -3.38 6.35 1.45
CA GLN A 216 -1.99 6.55 1.88
C GLN A 216 -1.80 6.24 3.35
N ASN A 217 -0.66 5.62 3.69
CA ASN A 217 -0.32 5.31 5.07
C ASN A 217 0.18 6.57 5.79
N LEU A 218 -0.49 6.96 6.88
CA LEU A 218 -0.13 8.13 7.68
C LEU A 218 1.32 8.07 8.18
N ARG A 219 1.77 6.90 8.65
CA ARG A 219 3.11 6.74 9.24
C ARG A 219 4.24 6.90 8.24
N ASP A 220 3.99 6.62 6.96
CA ASP A 220 4.97 6.84 5.89
C ASP A 220 5.18 8.33 5.57
N SER A 221 4.36 9.21 6.16
CA SER A 221 4.46 10.67 6.02
C SER A 221 4.79 11.37 7.34
N MET A 222 5.10 10.62 8.37
CA MET A 222 5.53 11.13 9.67
C MET A 222 7.05 11.40 9.69
N SER A 223 7.46 12.44 10.39
CA SER A 223 8.87 12.70 10.72
C SER A 223 9.42 11.65 11.70
N ASN A 224 10.73 11.62 11.92
CA ASN A 224 11.34 10.76 12.93
C ASN A 224 10.76 11.00 14.32
N MET A 225 10.53 12.26 14.70
CA MET A 225 9.99 12.61 15.99
C MET A 225 8.53 12.17 16.13
N GLU A 226 7.71 12.38 15.12
CA GLU A 226 6.32 11.89 15.09
C GLU A 226 6.26 10.35 15.23
N LEU A 227 7.14 9.63 14.53
CA LEU A 227 7.24 8.17 14.67
C LEU A 227 7.69 7.74 16.07
N ALA A 228 8.69 8.41 16.65
CA ALA A 228 9.18 8.13 18.00
C ALA A 228 8.09 8.32 19.06
N LEU A 229 7.36 9.43 18.98
CA LEU A 229 6.25 9.73 19.90
C LEU A 229 5.08 8.76 19.71
N THR A 230 4.77 8.38 18.48
CA THR A 230 3.76 7.35 18.19
C THR A 230 4.17 6.01 18.83
N ASN A 231 5.43 5.61 18.69
CA ASN A 231 5.95 4.39 19.31
C ASN A 231 5.93 4.45 20.83
N LEU A 232 6.23 5.61 21.43
CA LEU A 232 6.12 5.82 22.87
C LEU A 232 4.69 5.58 23.36
N GLY A 233 3.70 6.19 22.72
CA GLY A 233 2.29 6.01 23.05
C GLY A 233 1.83 4.56 22.93
N GLU A 234 2.17 3.90 21.84
CA GLU A 234 1.80 2.50 21.60
C GLU A 234 2.49 1.53 22.58
N THR A 235 3.75 1.77 22.90
CA THR A 235 4.47 0.98 23.91
C THR A 235 3.84 1.18 25.28
N THR A 236 3.60 2.43 25.68
CA THR A 236 2.99 2.74 26.98
C THR A 236 1.60 2.12 27.11
N ALA A 237 0.79 2.15 26.05
CA ALA A 237 -0.52 1.51 26.05
C ALA A 237 -0.41 -0.01 26.27
N ALA A 238 0.49 -0.68 25.57
CA ALA A 238 0.70 -2.11 25.73
C ALA A 238 1.15 -2.49 27.16
N GLU A 239 2.06 -1.71 27.77
CA GLU A 239 2.50 -1.90 29.13
C GLU A 239 1.38 -1.65 30.16
N LEU A 240 0.55 -0.62 29.95
CA LEU A 240 -0.60 -0.35 30.82
C LEU A 240 -1.62 -1.48 30.76
N HIS A 241 -1.95 -1.99 29.56
CA HIS A 241 -2.84 -3.13 29.41
C HIS A 241 -2.36 -4.37 30.17
N GLN A 242 -1.05 -4.63 30.16
CA GLN A 242 -0.48 -5.75 30.89
C GLN A 242 -0.47 -5.51 32.39
N LYS A 243 -0.06 -4.31 32.82
CA LYS A 243 0.04 -3.95 34.25
C LYS A 243 -1.32 -3.93 34.93
N ASN A 244 -2.33 -3.37 34.28
CA ASN A 244 -3.68 -3.22 34.83
C ASN A 244 -4.55 -4.46 34.61
N ASP A 245 -4.05 -5.45 33.85
CA ASP A 245 -4.80 -6.61 33.37
C ASP A 245 -6.13 -6.25 32.69
N SER A 246 -6.12 -5.15 31.95
CA SER A 246 -7.31 -4.53 31.36
C SER A 246 -7.99 -5.47 30.37
N PHE A 247 -9.32 -5.57 30.43
CA PHE A 247 -10.12 -6.39 29.51
C PHE A 247 -11.35 -5.64 29.01
N GLY A 248 -11.61 -5.76 27.72
CA GLY A 248 -12.75 -5.11 27.05
C GLY A 248 -12.53 -3.63 26.76
N MET A 249 -13.37 -3.09 25.90
CA MET A 249 -13.18 -1.76 25.29
C MET A 249 -13.11 -0.59 26.28
N GLN A 250 -13.81 -0.67 27.40
CA GLN A 250 -13.84 0.44 28.36
C GLN A 250 -12.48 0.63 29.04
N GLU A 251 -11.89 -0.46 29.53
CA GLU A 251 -10.59 -0.42 30.21
C GLU A 251 -9.46 -0.15 29.23
N LEU A 252 -9.48 -0.81 28.04
CA LEU A 252 -8.53 -0.55 26.98
C LEU A 252 -8.52 0.92 26.53
N LYS A 253 -9.68 1.58 26.43
CA LYS A 253 -9.77 3.02 26.13
C LYS A 253 -9.17 3.88 27.22
N SER A 254 -9.35 3.53 28.50
CA SER A 254 -8.74 4.27 29.60
C SER A 254 -7.23 4.26 29.49
N ASP A 255 -6.63 3.08 29.31
CA ASP A 255 -5.19 2.91 29.21
C ASP A 255 -4.59 3.63 27.98
N VAL A 256 -5.23 3.53 26.82
CA VAL A 256 -4.71 4.21 25.61
C VAL A 256 -4.81 5.74 25.72
N ARG A 257 -5.80 6.27 26.43
CA ARG A 257 -5.88 7.71 26.74
C ARG A 257 -4.76 8.15 27.67
N ASP A 258 -4.46 7.36 28.69
CA ASP A 258 -3.37 7.66 29.61
C ASP A 258 -2.01 7.57 28.91
N ALA A 259 -1.81 6.57 28.05
CA ALA A 259 -0.64 6.49 27.17
C ALA A 259 -0.53 7.71 26.23
N GLY A 260 -1.64 8.16 25.67
CA GLY A 260 -1.69 9.37 24.86
C GLY A 260 -1.32 10.64 25.63
N LYS A 261 -1.72 10.75 26.91
CA LYS A 261 -1.29 11.86 27.78
C LYS A 261 0.22 11.88 28.01
N VAL A 262 0.87 10.71 28.13
CA VAL A 262 2.34 10.60 28.20
C VAL A 262 2.95 11.11 26.91
N THR A 263 2.44 10.66 25.77
CA THR A 263 2.87 11.13 24.46
C THR A 263 2.72 12.65 24.31
N LYS A 264 1.59 13.20 24.73
CA LYS A 264 1.32 14.65 24.69
C LYS A 264 2.37 15.43 25.48
N LYS A 265 2.65 15.04 26.74
CA LYS A 265 3.67 15.70 27.57
C LYS A 265 5.05 15.65 26.94
N ALA A 266 5.45 14.48 26.40
CA ALA A 266 6.74 14.34 25.71
C ALA A 266 6.81 15.19 24.46
N ARG A 267 5.71 15.31 23.71
CA ARG A 267 5.62 16.17 22.53
C ARG A 267 5.74 17.66 22.91
N GLU A 268 4.97 18.11 23.89
CA GLU A 268 4.98 19.52 24.33
C GLU A 268 6.35 19.94 24.84
N GLU A 269 7.04 19.08 25.57
CA GLU A 269 8.41 19.33 26.00
C GLU A 269 9.40 19.40 24.84
N ALA A 270 9.28 18.46 23.89
CA ALA A 270 10.11 18.47 22.68
C ALA A 270 9.87 19.74 21.84
N GLU A 271 8.62 20.16 21.65
CA GLU A 271 8.25 21.39 20.94
C GLU A 271 8.81 22.65 21.62
N ALA A 272 8.78 22.67 22.95
CA ALA A 272 9.37 23.78 23.75
C ALA A 272 10.90 23.87 23.58
N LEU A 273 11.59 22.72 23.54
CA LEU A 273 13.04 22.68 23.38
C LEU A 273 13.49 22.94 21.92
N LEU A 274 12.74 22.46 20.95
CA LEU A 274 13.07 22.62 19.53
C LEU A 274 12.65 24.00 18.97
N GLY A 275 11.69 24.65 19.62
CA GLY A 275 11.13 25.93 19.16
C GLY A 275 10.21 25.82 17.94
N GLU A 276 9.82 24.58 17.58
CA GLU A 276 8.94 24.31 16.44
C GLU A 276 7.97 23.16 16.73
N PRO A 277 6.81 23.11 16.05
CA PRO A 277 5.85 22.02 16.21
C PRO A 277 6.44 20.68 15.71
N VAL A 278 6.23 19.61 16.48
CA VAL A 278 6.59 18.25 16.06
C VAL A 278 5.71 17.80 14.92
N VAL A 279 4.42 18.12 14.97
CA VAL A 279 3.46 17.76 13.91
C VAL A 279 3.63 18.72 12.74
N THR A 280 4.23 18.24 11.66
CA THR A 280 4.53 19.07 10.48
C THR A 280 3.62 18.72 9.30
N LYS A 281 3.37 19.71 8.43
CA LYS A 281 2.86 19.44 7.08
C LYS A 281 3.95 18.74 6.28
N ARG A 282 3.53 17.92 5.33
CA ARG A 282 4.47 17.20 4.45
C ARG A 282 5.20 18.19 3.53
#